data_cc3b208a2604205be71f395209fe7d82
#
_entry.id   cc3b208a2604205be71f395209fe7d82
#
_cell.length_a   1.000
_cell.length_b   1.000
_cell.length_c   1.000
_cell.angle_alpha   90.00
_cell.angle_beta   90.00
_cell.angle_gamma   90.00
#
_symmetry.space_group_name_H-M   'P 1'
#
loop_
_entity.id
_entity.type
_entity.pdbx_description
1 polymer ?
#
loop_
_entity_poly.entity_id
_entity_poly.type
_entity_poly.pdbx_seq_one_letter_code
_entity_poly.pdbx_strand_id
1 'polypeptide(L)'
;DLVDRLDTYEQRQQELFSKVVNTINRVFMPIIQRHAISGMAVVNTEDTTFGDADALTMLIDIFSERGYHAIIDIHRDEVPDSIDPKTFKIKTRIKLVYRVRVQFKGSEIRRGR
;
A
#
# COMPACT_ATOMS: atom_id res chain seq x y z
N ASP A 1 20.34 20.42 16.69
CA ASP A 1 20.10 21.61 15.89
C ASP A 1 18.85 21.46 15.06
N LEU A 2 18.04 22.52 15.02
CA LEU A 2 16.78 22.51 14.28
C LEU A 2 16.99 22.29 12.77
N VAL A 3 18.01 22.90 12.20
CA VAL A 3 18.33 22.77 10.78
C VAL A 3 18.67 21.31 10.44
N ASP A 4 19.48 20.66 11.26
CA ASP A 4 19.85 19.26 11.06
C ASP A 4 18.63 18.34 11.15
N ARG A 5 17.69 18.65 12.05
CA ARG A 5 16.44 17.88 12.19
C ARG A 5 15.54 18.03 10.98
N LEU A 6 15.46 19.24 10.43
CA LEU A 6 14.68 19.50 9.22
C LEU A 6 15.27 18.77 8.01
N ASP A 7 16.58 18.81 7.86
CA ASP A 7 17.27 18.11 6.77
C ASP A 7 17.05 16.60 6.88
N THR A 8 17.13 16.04 8.09
CA THR A 8 16.88 14.62 8.32
C THR A 8 15.43 14.26 8.01
N TYR A 9 14.49 15.12 8.41
CA TYR A 9 13.07 14.90 8.13
C TYR A 9 12.81 14.88 6.61
N GLU A 10 13.31 15.86 5.89
CA GLU A 10 13.14 15.93 4.44
C GLU A 10 13.76 14.72 3.74
N GLN A 11 14.94 14.30 4.19
CA GLN A 11 15.60 13.13 3.63
C GLN A 11 14.78 11.87 3.83
N ARG A 12 14.23 11.69 5.04
CA ARG A 12 13.36 10.54 5.33
C ARG A 12 12.10 10.56 4.47
N GLN A 13 11.51 11.74 4.26
CA GLN A 13 10.32 11.86 3.42
C GLN A 13 10.63 11.51 1.96
N GLN A 14 11.78 11.92 1.45
CA GLN A 14 12.21 11.58 0.09
C GLN A 14 12.45 10.07 -0.06
N GLU A 15 13.11 9.46 0.91
CA GLU A 15 13.35 8.02 0.89
C GLU A 15 12.03 7.24 0.94
N LEU A 16 11.12 7.66 1.80
CA LEU A 16 9.81 7.03 1.91
C LEU A 16 9.00 7.18 0.61
N PHE A 17 9.02 8.38 0.05
CA PHE A 17 8.36 8.65 -1.24
C PHE A 17 8.89 7.71 -2.34
N SER A 18 10.20 7.54 -2.42
CA SER A 18 10.83 6.65 -3.40
C SER A 18 10.38 5.21 -3.20
N LYS A 19 10.27 4.75 -1.95
CA LYS A 19 9.80 3.40 -1.64
C LYS A 19 8.34 3.21 -2.06
N VAL A 20 7.50 4.20 -1.77
CA VAL A 20 6.08 4.15 -2.12
C VAL A 20 5.90 4.13 -3.64
N VAL A 21 6.60 4.99 -4.37
CA VAL A 21 6.55 5.04 -5.84
C VAL A 21 7.02 3.71 -6.43
N ASN A 22 8.11 3.16 -5.91
CA ASN A 22 8.62 1.87 -6.37
C ASN A 22 7.59 0.76 -6.17
N THR A 23 6.93 0.73 -5.02
CA THR A 23 5.89 -0.26 -4.73
C THR A 23 4.69 -0.07 -5.65
N ILE A 24 4.26 1.15 -5.91
CA ILE A 24 3.20 1.43 -6.86
C ILE A 24 3.53 0.86 -8.23
N ASN A 25 4.71 1.14 -8.73
CA ASN A 25 5.11 0.71 -10.07
C ASN A 25 5.25 -0.81 -10.16
N ARG A 26 5.76 -1.45 -9.13
CA ARG A 26 6.04 -2.89 -9.13
C ARG A 26 4.81 -3.72 -8.83
N VAL A 27 3.98 -3.30 -7.88
CA VAL A 27 2.87 -4.11 -7.37
C VAL A 27 1.53 -3.62 -7.89
N PHE A 28 1.28 -2.32 -7.84
CA PHE A 28 -0.04 -1.76 -8.14
C PHE A 28 -0.30 -1.61 -9.63
N MET A 29 0.64 -1.04 -10.36
CA MET A 29 0.43 -0.71 -11.78
C MET A 29 0.16 -1.95 -12.64
N PRO A 30 0.83 -3.09 -12.46
CA PRO A 30 0.49 -4.28 -13.24
C PRO A 30 -0.94 -4.75 -13.02
N ILE A 31 -1.44 -4.66 -11.78
CA ILE A 31 -2.80 -5.06 -11.44
C ILE A 31 -3.81 -4.04 -11.98
N ILE A 32 -3.52 -2.76 -11.84
CA ILE A 32 -4.35 -1.68 -12.36
C ILE A 32 -4.50 -1.80 -13.88
N GLN A 33 -3.42 -2.08 -14.59
CA GLN A 33 -3.45 -2.24 -16.04
C GLN A 33 -4.30 -3.42 -16.48
N ARG A 34 -4.30 -4.53 -15.74
CA ARG A 34 -5.15 -5.68 -16.04
C ARG A 34 -6.64 -5.36 -15.89
N HIS A 35 -6.98 -4.42 -15.02
CA HIS A 35 -8.37 -4.05 -14.73
C HIS A 35 -8.75 -2.69 -15.33
N ALA A 36 -8.01 -2.21 -16.31
CA ALA A 36 -8.23 -0.90 -16.90
C ALA A 36 -9.65 -0.72 -17.46
N ILE A 37 -10.24 -1.79 -17.98
CA ILE A 37 -11.60 -1.75 -18.55
C ILE A 37 -12.65 -1.68 -17.46
N SER A 38 -12.48 -2.42 -16.37
CA SER A 38 -13.47 -2.46 -15.28
C SER A 38 -13.49 -1.17 -14.46
N GLY A 39 -12.46 -0.36 -14.52
CA GLY A 39 -12.39 0.90 -13.79
C GLY A 39 -12.09 0.76 -12.31
N MET A 40 -11.83 -0.42 -11.83
CA MET A 40 -11.51 -0.67 -10.44
C MET A 40 -10.55 -1.84 -10.31
N ALA A 41 -9.57 -1.70 -9.42
CA ALA A 41 -8.65 -2.77 -9.07
C ALA A 41 -8.56 -2.90 -7.56
N VAL A 42 -8.33 -4.13 -7.09
CA VAL A 42 -8.08 -4.42 -5.68
C VAL A 42 -6.69 -5.03 -5.58
N VAL A 43 -5.84 -4.40 -4.78
CA VAL A 43 -4.46 -4.86 -4.58
C VAL A 43 -4.29 -5.25 -3.11
N ASN A 44 -3.88 -6.49 -2.87
CA ASN A 44 -3.52 -6.95 -1.53
C ASN A 44 -2.00 -7.01 -1.45
N THR A 45 -1.43 -6.36 -0.46
CA THR A 45 0.02 -6.34 -0.29
C THR A 45 0.42 -6.49 1.18
N GLU A 46 1.52 -7.17 1.40
CA GLU A 46 2.14 -7.33 2.72
C GLU A 46 3.38 -6.45 2.85
N ASP A 47 3.60 -5.55 1.92
CA ASP A 47 4.81 -4.73 1.90
C ASP A 47 4.92 -3.93 3.19
N THR A 48 6.04 -4.10 3.89
CA THR A 48 6.30 -3.48 5.18
C THR A 48 6.41 -1.95 5.10
N THR A 49 6.60 -1.40 3.91
CA THR A 49 6.57 0.04 3.69
C THR A 49 5.28 0.65 4.22
N PHE A 50 4.17 -0.05 4.09
CA PHE A 50 2.86 0.45 4.52
C PHE A 50 2.58 0.27 6.01
N GLY A 51 3.54 -0.23 6.78
CA GLY A 51 3.48 -0.14 8.24
C GLY A 51 3.64 1.28 8.75
N ASP A 52 4.13 2.19 7.91
CA ASP A 52 4.27 3.60 8.23
C ASP A 52 3.03 4.35 7.75
N ALA A 53 2.39 5.10 8.66
CA ALA A 53 1.19 5.87 8.33
C ALA A 53 1.46 6.95 7.26
N ASP A 54 2.66 7.51 7.25
CA ASP A 54 3.04 8.48 6.23
C ASP A 54 3.10 7.85 4.85
N ALA A 55 3.51 6.59 4.76
CA ALA A 55 3.52 5.86 3.49
C ALA A 55 2.10 5.68 2.93
N LEU A 56 1.14 5.36 3.79
CA LEU A 56 -0.26 5.22 3.39
C LEU A 56 -0.84 6.55 2.90
N THR A 57 -0.53 7.64 3.59
CA THR A 57 -0.95 8.98 3.17
C THR A 57 -0.35 9.34 1.81
N MET A 58 0.93 9.07 1.62
CA MET A 58 1.61 9.32 0.33
C MET A 58 0.97 8.51 -0.80
N LEU A 59 0.64 7.26 -0.54
CA LEU A 59 -0.01 6.40 -1.53
C LEU A 59 -1.34 7.00 -2.00
N ILE A 60 -2.17 7.41 -1.06
CA ILE A 60 -3.47 8.02 -1.36
C ILE A 60 -3.27 9.32 -2.16
N ASP A 61 -2.34 10.16 -1.74
CA ASP A 61 -2.07 11.44 -2.38
C ASP A 61 -1.56 11.27 -3.82
N ILE A 62 -0.66 10.33 -4.04
CA ILE A 62 -0.11 10.06 -5.37
C ILE A 62 -1.23 9.62 -6.32
N PHE A 63 -2.10 8.70 -5.87
CA PHE A 63 -3.22 8.26 -6.70
C PHE A 63 -4.22 9.38 -6.94
N SER A 64 -4.51 10.17 -5.90
CA SER A 64 -5.45 11.29 -6.01
C SER A 64 -4.98 12.34 -7.04
N GLU A 65 -3.70 12.68 -7.03
CA GLU A 65 -3.13 13.62 -7.98
C GLU A 65 -3.25 13.15 -9.43
N ARG A 66 -3.29 11.84 -9.62
CA ARG A 66 -3.43 11.24 -10.97
C ARG A 66 -4.87 10.96 -11.34
N GLY A 67 -5.82 11.38 -10.52
CA GLY A 67 -7.23 11.19 -10.78
C GLY A 67 -7.80 9.85 -10.34
N TYR A 68 -7.06 9.09 -9.55
CA TYR A 68 -7.53 7.82 -9.01
C TYR A 68 -8.02 8.02 -7.57
N HIS A 69 -9.00 7.25 -7.19
CA HIS A 69 -9.51 7.25 -5.82
C HIS A 69 -9.10 5.94 -5.15
N ALA A 70 -8.33 6.04 -4.07
CA ALA A 70 -7.83 4.88 -3.34
C ALA A 70 -8.44 4.80 -1.95
N ILE A 71 -8.93 3.62 -1.59
CA ILE A 71 -9.45 3.29 -0.27
C ILE A 71 -8.61 2.15 0.29
N ILE A 72 -8.13 2.29 1.51
CA ILE A 72 -7.24 1.32 2.14
C ILE A 72 -7.93 0.68 3.34
N ASP A 73 -7.97 -0.65 3.34
CA ASP A 73 -8.37 -1.46 4.50
C ASP A 73 -7.16 -2.24 4.99
N ILE A 74 -7.00 -2.30 6.31
CA ILE A 74 -5.91 -3.06 6.93
C ILE A 74 -6.52 -4.28 7.59
N HIS A 75 -6.06 -5.47 7.19
CA HIS A 75 -6.48 -6.73 7.77
C HIS A 75 -5.37 -7.33 8.61
N ARG A 76 -5.74 -7.82 9.79
CA ARG A 76 -4.83 -8.55 10.67
C ARG A 76 -5.20 -10.01 10.62
N ASP A 77 -4.30 -10.81 10.06
CA ASP A 77 -4.49 -12.25 9.99
C ASP A 77 -3.54 -12.94 10.96
N GLU A 78 -4.07 -13.88 11.71
CA GLU A 78 -3.27 -14.72 12.58
C GLU A 78 -2.81 -15.93 11.76
N VAL A 79 -1.50 -16.04 11.58
CA VAL A 79 -0.92 -17.11 10.75
C VAL A 79 0.04 -17.95 11.57
N PRO A 80 0.16 -19.25 11.27
CA PRO A 80 1.14 -20.10 11.94
C PRO A 80 2.56 -19.61 11.69
N ASP A 81 3.35 -19.54 12.76
CA ASP A 81 4.75 -19.13 12.69
C ASP A 81 5.69 -20.31 12.93
N SER A 82 5.45 -21.04 14.00
CA SER A 82 6.28 -22.19 14.36
C SER A 82 5.50 -23.19 15.21
N ILE A 83 6.02 -24.40 15.30
CA ILE A 83 5.49 -25.44 16.18
C ILE A 83 6.51 -25.71 17.28
N ASP A 84 6.06 -25.65 18.54
CA ASP A 84 6.92 -26.03 19.65
C ASP A 84 7.17 -27.54 19.61
N PRO A 85 8.44 -27.99 19.49
CA PRO A 85 8.74 -29.42 19.37
C PRO A 85 8.44 -30.22 20.64
N LYS A 86 8.32 -29.56 21.81
CA LYS A 86 8.05 -30.24 23.09
C LYS A 86 6.58 -30.41 23.36
N THR A 87 5.77 -29.38 23.10
CA THR A 87 4.35 -29.35 23.44
C THR A 87 3.46 -29.53 22.23
N PHE A 88 4.01 -29.46 21.02
CA PHE A 88 3.27 -29.47 19.75
C PHE A 88 2.26 -28.32 19.61
N LYS A 89 2.42 -27.30 20.42
CA LYS A 89 1.59 -26.10 20.29
C LYS A 89 2.08 -25.24 19.14
N ILE A 90 1.13 -24.73 18.36
CA ILE A 90 1.42 -23.84 17.25
C ILE A 90 1.53 -22.42 17.81
N LYS A 91 2.67 -21.78 17.56
CA LYS A 91 2.84 -20.35 17.82
C LYS A 91 2.36 -19.61 16.59
N THR A 92 1.58 -18.57 16.81
CA THR A 92 1.07 -17.75 15.73
C THR A 92 1.70 -16.37 15.77
N ARG A 93 1.67 -15.69 14.63
CA ARG A 93 2.06 -14.29 14.52
C ARG A 93 0.97 -13.53 13.78
N ILE A 94 0.93 -12.22 13.99
CA ILE A 94 -0.02 -11.37 13.30
C ILE A 94 0.63 -10.88 12.02
N LYS A 95 -0.07 -11.10 10.90
CA LYS A 95 0.32 -10.65 9.59
C LYS A 95 -0.59 -9.50 9.18
N LEU A 96 -0.02 -8.38 8.77
CA LEU A 96 -0.77 -7.24 8.28
C LEU A 96 -0.87 -7.30 6.76
N VAL A 97 -2.10 -7.27 6.27
CA VAL A 97 -2.38 -7.23 4.84
C VAL A 97 -3.11 -5.92 4.54
N TYR A 98 -2.56 -5.16 3.63
CA TYR A 98 -3.13 -3.90 3.18
C TYR A 98 -3.92 -4.15 1.90
N ARG A 99 -5.23 -3.99 1.98
CA ARG A 99 -6.10 -4.09 0.80
C ARG A 99 -6.38 -2.70 0.30
N VAL A 100 -5.92 -2.40 -0.89
CA VAL A 100 -6.09 -1.09 -1.52
C VAL A 100 -7.03 -1.24 -2.70
N ARG A 101 -8.16 -0.54 -2.62
CA ARG A 101 -9.13 -0.47 -3.72
C ARG A 101 -8.89 0.81 -4.48
N VAL A 102 -8.60 0.72 -5.75
CA VAL A 102 -8.30 1.86 -6.61
C VAL A 102 -9.40 1.99 -7.66
N GLN A 103 -10.05 3.16 -7.69
CA GLN A 103 -11.04 3.49 -8.72
C GLN A 103 -10.44 4.49 -9.70
N PHE A 104 -10.74 4.30 -10.97
CA PHE A 104 -10.17 5.12 -12.04
C PHE A 104 -11.20 6.12 -12.55
N LYS A 105 -10.86 7.38 -12.56
CA LYS A 105 -11.71 8.42 -13.14
C LYS A 105 -11.91 8.23 -14.64
N GLY A 106 -10.93 7.64 -15.32
CA GLY A 106 -11.03 7.36 -16.75
C GLY A 106 -12.21 6.47 -17.11
N SER A 107 -12.62 5.55 -16.22
CA SER A 107 -13.79 4.70 -16.47
C SER A 107 -15.09 5.49 -16.42
N GLU A 108 -15.17 6.53 -15.63
CA GLU A 108 -16.34 7.42 -15.56
C GLU A 108 -16.50 8.19 -16.88
N ILE A 109 -15.41 8.65 -17.45
CA ILE A 109 -15.42 9.33 -18.75
C ILE A 109 -15.98 8.40 -19.82
N ARG A 110 -15.59 7.14 -19.82
CA ARG A 110 -16.09 6.16 -20.78
C ARG A 110 -17.57 5.91 -20.62
N ARG A 111 -18.09 5.91 -19.39
CA ARG A 111 -19.51 5.71 -19.14
C ARG A 111 -20.36 6.88 -19.59
N GLY A 112 -19.79 8.06 -19.65
CA GLY A 112 -20.49 9.27 -20.05
C GLY A 112 -20.81 9.36 -21.52
N ARG A 113 -20.52 8.34 -22.29
CA ARG A 113 -20.81 8.32 -23.73
C ARG A 113 -22.22 7.89 -24.04
#